data_6a2e413f8e310d6e1af1485b2de6ed7a
#
_entry.id   6a2e413f8e310d6e1af1485b2de6ed7a
#
_cell.length_a   1.000
_cell.length_b   1.000
_cell.length_c   1.000
_cell.angle_alpha   90.00
_cell.angle_beta   90.00
_cell.angle_gamma   90.00
#
_symmetry.space_group_name_H-M   'P 1'
#
loop_
_entity.id
_entity.type
_entity.pdbx_description
1 polymer ?
#
loop_
_entity_poly.entity_id
_entity_poly.type
_entity_poly.pdbx_seq_one_letter_code
_entity_poly.pdbx_strand_id
1 'polypeptide(L)'
;MQDIIYKRVDSNEELDQILELQRINFHSSISEEESKVEGFVTVHHNLEILKAMNEKCAHIIAISGSKVVGYALCMLKEFKEEIEALRPMFQQIDVCLNKNKTYLVMGQICIDKVFRKRGVFRGMYHFMKQEMSSQYNMIITEVDVANTRSLNAHYAVGFKLLKSYYSAPHNWKLLCWKTK
;
A
#
# COMPACT_ATOMS: atom_id res chain seq x y z
N MET A 1 -18.91 -18.70 4.68
CA MET A 1 -18.12 -17.45 4.60
C MET A 1 -18.12 -17.03 3.15
N GLN A 2 -18.39 -15.75 2.86
CA GLN A 2 -18.27 -15.27 1.49
C GLN A 2 -16.79 -15.33 1.07
N ASP A 3 -16.54 -15.79 -0.15
CA ASP A 3 -15.20 -15.86 -0.71
C ASP A 3 -14.62 -14.47 -0.92
N ILE A 4 -13.30 -14.35 -0.73
CA ILE A 4 -12.57 -13.12 -1.02
C ILE A 4 -12.07 -13.17 -2.47
N ILE A 5 -12.48 -12.19 -3.25
CA ILE A 5 -12.05 -12.02 -4.63
C ILE A 5 -11.04 -10.87 -4.69
N TYR A 6 -9.93 -11.07 -5.40
CA TYR A 6 -8.94 -10.04 -5.65
C TYR A 6 -9.10 -9.55 -7.09
N LYS A 7 -9.12 -8.24 -7.26
CA LYS A 7 -9.25 -7.63 -8.60
C LYS A 7 -8.57 -6.27 -8.65
N ARG A 8 -8.48 -5.72 -9.85
CA ARG A 8 -8.12 -4.32 -10.07
C ARG A 8 -9.38 -3.47 -9.97
N VAL A 9 -9.24 -2.25 -9.44
CA VAL A 9 -10.34 -1.28 -9.37
C VAL A 9 -10.78 -0.90 -10.78
N ASP A 10 -12.07 -0.96 -11.04
CA ASP A 10 -12.67 -0.64 -12.33
C ASP A 10 -13.90 0.31 -12.25
N SER A 11 -14.29 0.76 -11.04
CA SER A 11 -15.40 1.70 -10.86
C SER A 11 -15.09 2.81 -9.86
N ASN A 12 -15.84 3.92 -9.95
CA ASN A 12 -15.74 5.02 -8.99
C ASN A 12 -16.29 4.61 -7.61
N GLU A 13 -17.30 3.77 -7.57
CA GLU A 13 -17.90 3.25 -6.33
C GLU A 13 -16.88 2.47 -5.52
N GLU A 14 -15.96 1.76 -6.18
CA GLU A 14 -14.88 1.06 -5.50
C GLU A 14 -13.84 2.03 -4.95
N LEU A 15 -13.55 3.13 -5.66
CA LEU A 15 -12.68 4.20 -5.15
C LEU A 15 -13.29 4.89 -3.92
N ASP A 16 -14.59 5.15 -3.93
CA ASP A 16 -15.30 5.71 -2.77
C ASP A 16 -15.25 4.76 -1.56
N GLN A 17 -15.38 3.46 -1.79
CA GLN A 17 -15.24 2.45 -0.73
C GLN A 17 -13.79 2.37 -0.20
N ILE A 18 -12.78 2.57 -1.03
CA ILE A 18 -11.38 2.71 -0.60
C ILE A 18 -11.23 3.90 0.35
N LEU A 19 -11.76 5.06 -0.03
CA LEU A 19 -11.71 6.28 0.80
C LEU A 19 -12.39 6.08 2.16
N GLU A 20 -13.55 5.42 2.18
CA GLU A 20 -14.23 5.15 3.44
C GLU A 20 -13.43 4.18 4.31
N LEU A 21 -12.84 3.13 3.74
CA LEU A 21 -11.98 2.21 4.49
C LEU A 21 -10.71 2.90 5.00
N GLN A 22 -10.13 3.83 4.22
CA GLN A 22 -9.02 4.67 4.64
C GLN A 22 -9.40 5.54 5.84
N ARG A 23 -10.54 6.24 5.77
CA ARG A 23 -11.04 7.13 6.81
C ARG A 23 -11.20 6.42 8.17
N ILE A 24 -11.77 5.21 8.16
CA ILE A 24 -11.98 4.42 9.38
C ILE A 24 -10.65 3.96 10.03
N ASN A 25 -9.60 3.76 9.22
CA ASN A 25 -8.31 3.22 9.68
C ASN A 25 -7.20 4.29 9.75
N PHE A 26 -7.56 5.56 9.64
CA PHE A 26 -6.59 6.64 9.76
C PHE A 26 -6.08 6.76 11.19
N HIS A 27 -4.80 7.10 11.38
CA HIS A 27 -4.15 7.13 12.70
C HIS A 27 -4.92 7.95 13.74
N SER A 28 -5.45 9.14 13.35
CA SER A 28 -6.25 9.96 14.25
C SER A 28 -7.66 9.45 14.52
N SER A 29 -8.12 8.45 13.77
CA SER A 29 -9.45 7.84 13.92
C SER A 29 -9.45 6.57 14.78
N ILE A 30 -8.27 6.13 15.25
CA ILE A 30 -8.10 4.95 16.10
C ILE A 30 -7.42 5.31 17.42
N SER A 31 -7.65 4.54 18.49
CA SER A 31 -6.99 4.78 19.78
C SER A 31 -5.49 4.47 19.73
N GLU A 32 -4.73 5.05 20.67
CA GLU A 32 -3.29 4.75 20.79
C GLU A 32 -3.02 3.26 21.04
N GLU A 33 -3.84 2.59 21.88
CA GLU A 33 -3.73 1.16 22.12
C GLU A 33 -3.98 0.39 20.83
N GLU A 34 -4.99 0.78 20.06
CA GLU A 34 -5.30 0.15 18.80
C GLU A 34 -4.19 0.34 17.77
N SER A 35 -3.62 1.53 17.66
CA SER A 35 -2.55 1.84 16.71
C SER A 35 -1.29 0.98 16.94
N LYS A 36 -0.98 0.67 18.20
CA LYS A 36 0.15 -0.20 18.59
C LYS A 36 -0.05 -1.66 18.19
N VAL A 37 -1.29 -2.13 18.16
CA VAL A 37 -1.62 -3.55 17.94
C VAL A 37 -2.11 -3.82 16.52
N GLU A 38 -2.93 -2.92 15.96
CA GLU A 38 -3.65 -3.17 14.70
C GLU A 38 -3.04 -2.52 13.46
N GLY A 39 -2.10 -1.60 13.63
CA GLY A 39 -1.52 -0.81 12.54
C GLY A 39 -2.50 0.27 12.03
N PHE A 40 -2.00 1.20 11.26
CA PHE A 40 -2.73 2.39 10.82
C PHE A 40 -2.24 2.88 9.46
N VAL A 41 -3.01 3.78 8.85
CA VAL A 41 -2.61 4.54 7.66
C VAL A 41 -2.34 6.00 8.02
N THR A 42 -1.40 6.63 7.32
CA THR A 42 -0.89 7.97 7.65
C THR A 42 -1.16 9.01 6.57
N VAL A 43 -1.36 8.60 5.32
CA VAL A 43 -1.56 9.49 4.19
C VAL A 43 -3.04 9.53 3.82
N HIS A 44 -3.60 10.74 3.78
CA HIS A 44 -4.94 10.96 3.24
C HIS A 44 -4.87 11.13 1.72
N HIS A 45 -5.75 10.44 1.03
CA HIS A 45 -5.99 10.65 -0.38
C HIS A 45 -7.40 11.24 -0.56
N ASN A 46 -7.57 12.07 -1.58
CA ASN A 46 -8.89 12.46 -2.05
C ASN A 46 -9.26 11.63 -3.29
N LEU A 47 -10.51 11.73 -3.74
CA LEU A 47 -11.01 10.97 -4.88
C LEU A 47 -10.26 11.33 -6.16
N GLU A 48 -9.88 12.59 -6.34
CA GLU A 48 -9.21 13.08 -7.53
C GLU A 48 -7.85 12.41 -7.72
N ILE A 49 -7.00 12.40 -6.68
CA ILE A 49 -5.68 11.77 -6.75
C ILE A 49 -5.80 10.24 -6.88
N LEU A 50 -6.75 9.61 -6.17
CA LEU A 50 -6.97 8.16 -6.33
C LEU A 50 -7.39 7.80 -7.75
N LYS A 51 -8.27 8.60 -8.35
CA LYS A 51 -8.68 8.43 -9.74
C LYS A 51 -7.51 8.57 -10.71
N ALA A 52 -6.74 9.66 -10.59
CA ALA A 52 -5.58 9.90 -11.43
C ALA A 52 -4.56 8.75 -11.35
N MET A 53 -4.28 8.26 -10.14
CA MET A 53 -3.42 7.10 -9.94
C MET A 53 -4.01 5.81 -10.53
N ASN A 54 -5.31 5.57 -10.35
CA ASN A 54 -6.01 4.39 -10.84
C ASN A 54 -6.04 4.32 -12.37
N GLU A 55 -6.22 5.44 -13.04
CA GLU A 55 -6.17 5.55 -14.51
C GLU A 55 -4.80 5.15 -15.08
N LYS A 56 -3.73 5.46 -14.38
CA LYS A 56 -2.37 5.10 -14.79
C LYS A 56 -1.99 3.67 -14.42
N CYS A 57 -2.38 3.24 -13.24
CA CYS A 57 -2.15 1.89 -12.75
C CYS A 57 -3.25 1.52 -11.75
N ALA A 58 -4.24 0.76 -12.21
CA ALA A 58 -5.39 0.43 -11.38
C ALA A 58 -4.99 -0.23 -10.06
N HIS A 59 -5.58 0.28 -8.98
CA HIS A 59 -5.37 -0.22 -7.62
C HIS A 59 -5.82 -1.66 -7.48
N ILE A 60 -5.29 -2.34 -6.48
CA ILE A 60 -5.69 -3.71 -6.13
C ILE A 60 -6.67 -3.65 -4.97
N ILE A 61 -7.77 -4.36 -5.09
CA ILE A 61 -8.76 -4.52 -4.02
C ILE A 61 -9.06 -5.98 -3.72
N ALA A 62 -9.46 -6.22 -2.48
CA ALA A 62 -10.10 -7.45 -2.04
C ALA A 62 -11.58 -7.14 -1.78
N ILE A 63 -12.47 -7.91 -2.37
CA ILE A 63 -13.91 -7.75 -2.21
C ILE A 63 -14.54 -9.00 -1.58
N SER A 64 -15.58 -8.79 -0.78
CA SER A 64 -16.44 -9.84 -0.22
C SER A 64 -17.89 -9.45 -0.51
N GLY A 65 -18.54 -10.20 -1.40
CA GLY A 65 -19.81 -9.78 -2.01
C GLY A 65 -19.59 -8.50 -2.85
N SER A 66 -20.30 -7.42 -2.51
CA SER A 66 -20.16 -6.11 -3.17
C SER A 66 -19.26 -5.12 -2.37
N LYS A 67 -18.70 -5.55 -1.23
CA LYS A 67 -17.96 -4.66 -0.33
C LYS A 67 -16.46 -4.78 -0.55
N VAL A 68 -15.76 -3.64 -0.68
CA VAL A 68 -14.30 -3.56 -0.60
C VAL A 68 -13.88 -3.78 0.85
N VAL A 69 -13.14 -4.87 1.09
CA VAL A 69 -12.67 -5.27 2.43
C VAL A 69 -11.17 -5.12 2.60
N GLY A 70 -10.49 -4.70 1.55
CA GLY A 70 -9.07 -4.34 1.57
C GLY A 70 -8.66 -3.68 0.27
N TYR A 71 -7.63 -2.84 0.34
CA TYR A 71 -7.03 -2.19 -0.83
C TYR A 71 -5.51 -2.11 -0.72
N ALA A 72 -4.85 -2.03 -1.86
CA ALA A 72 -3.44 -1.69 -2.01
C ALA A 72 -3.30 -0.69 -3.16
N LEU A 73 -2.84 0.51 -2.85
CA LEU A 73 -2.74 1.61 -3.82
C LEU A 73 -1.49 1.43 -4.68
N CYS A 74 -1.70 1.32 -5.99
CA CYS A 74 -0.65 1.31 -6.99
C CYS A 74 -0.29 2.75 -7.34
N MET A 75 1.00 3.10 -7.30
CA MET A 75 1.46 4.44 -7.59
C MET A 75 2.71 4.40 -8.46
N LEU A 76 2.69 5.14 -9.54
CA LEU A 76 3.83 5.33 -10.43
C LEU A 76 4.71 6.48 -9.95
N LYS A 77 5.98 6.46 -10.35
CA LYS A 77 6.96 7.50 -9.96
C LYS A 77 6.59 8.92 -10.39
N GLU A 78 5.71 9.07 -11.37
CA GLU A 78 5.24 10.38 -11.86
C GLU A 78 4.43 11.15 -10.81
N PHE A 79 3.82 10.44 -9.84
CA PHE A 79 3.08 11.04 -8.73
C PHE A 79 3.95 11.51 -7.56
N LYS A 80 5.28 11.45 -7.68
CA LYS A 80 6.21 11.82 -6.60
C LYS A 80 6.11 13.28 -6.17
N GLU A 81 5.69 14.17 -7.07
CA GLU A 81 5.54 15.60 -6.79
C GLU A 81 4.12 15.97 -6.32
N GLU A 82 3.13 15.10 -6.57
CA GLU A 82 1.73 15.35 -6.25
C GLU A 82 1.37 14.98 -4.81
N ILE A 83 2.10 14.03 -4.22
CA ILE A 83 1.92 13.61 -2.82
C ILE A 83 3.17 14.01 -2.02
N GLU A 84 3.16 15.21 -1.47
CA GLU A 84 4.32 15.79 -0.77
C GLU A 84 4.86 14.88 0.33
N ALA A 85 3.99 14.22 1.08
CA ALA A 85 4.37 13.30 2.16
C ALA A 85 5.25 12.13 1.68
N LEU A 86 5.18 11.76 0.40
CA LEU A 86 5.93 10.64 -0.17
C LEU A 86 7.21 11.06 -0.92
N ARG A 87 7.45 12.37 -1.05
CA ARG A 87 8.65 12.90 -1.72
C ARG A 87 9.96 12.37 -1.11
N PRO A 88 10.14 12.30 0.23
CA PRO A 88 11.33 11.72 0.83
C PRO A 88 11.55 10.25 0.44
N MET A 89 10.49 9.45 0.37
CA MET A 89 10.57 8.06 -0.07
C MET A 89 11.14 7.95 -1.48
N PHE A 90 10.62 8.73 -2.43
CA PHE A 90 11.11 8.71 -3.81
C PHE A 90 12.58 9.12 -3.93
N GLN A 91 13.02 10.11 -3.14
CA GLN A 91 14.43 10.49 -3.08
C GLN A 91 15.32 9.31 -2.63
N GLN A 92 14.86 8.52 -1.63
CA GLN A 92 15.60 7.34 -1.19
C GLN A 92 15.57 6.22 -2.23
N ILE A 93 14.47 6.04 -2.95
CA ILE A 93 14.40 5.08 -4.07
C ILE A 93 15.42 5.45 -5.16
N ASP A 94 15.46 6.72 -5.56
CA ASP A 94 16.38 7.20 -6.59
C ASP A 94 17.87 7.01 -6.21
N VAL A 95 18.18 7.07 -4.91
CA VAL A 95 19.54 6.78 -4.39
C VAL A 95 19.84 5.27 -4.42
N CYS A 96 18.84 4.43 -4.12
CA CYS A 96 19.05 2.98 -3.95
C CYS A 96 18.99 2.18 -5.25
N LEU A 97 18.30 2.69 -6.26
CA LEU A 97 18.03 1.94 -7.48
C LEU A 97 18.77 2.50 -8.68
N ASN A 98 19.31 1.59 -9.49
CA ASN A 98 19.84 1.95 -10.81
C ASN A 98 18.69 2.35 -11.74
N LYS A 99 18.94 3.33 -12.63
CA LYS A 99 17.97 3.86 -13.59
C LYS A 99 17.28 2.82 -14.49
N ASN A 100 17.91 1.65 -14.66
CA ASN A 100 17.40 0.56 -15.50
C ASN A 100 16.38 -0.37 -14.78
N LYS A 101 16.10 -0.13 -13.51
CA LYS A 101 15.12 -0.94 -12.76
C LYS A 101 13.75 -0.29 -12.82
N THR A 102 12.77 -1.07 -13.26
CA THR A 102 11.36 -0.67 -13.21
C THR A 102 10.75 -1.09 -11.89
N TYR A 103 10.02 -0.20 -11.27
CA TYR A 103 9.35 -0.48 -10.00
C TYR A 103 7.95 0.14 -9.95
N LEU A 104 7.09 -0.51 -9.18
CA LEU A 104 5.80 0.01 -8.76
C LEU A 104 5.88 0.35 -7.27
N VAL A 105 5.38 1.51 -6.88
CA VAL A 105 5.20 1.82 -5.46
C VAL A 105 3.82 1.32 -5.03
N MET A 106 3.78 0.54 -3.95
CA MET A 106 2.58 0.27 -3.19
C MET A 106 2.50 1.36 -2.10
N GLY A 107 1.74 2.42 -2.39
CA GLY A 107 1.72 3.63 -1.57
C GLY A 107 1.01 3.46 -0.24
N GLN A 108 -0.05 2.65 -0.19
CA GLN A 108 -0.79 2.37 1.04
C GLN A 108 -1.54 1.04 0.90
N ILE A 109 -1.60 0.27 1.99
CA ILE A 109 -2.40 -0.96 2.08
C ILE A 109 -3.21 -0.96 3.37
N CYS A 110 -4.48 -1.31 3.26
CA CYS A 110 -5.37 -1.42 4.41
C CYS A 110 -6.34 -2.59 4.24
N ILE A 111 -6.73 -3.19 5.37
CA ILE A 111 -7.71 -4.27 5.43
C ILE A 111 -8.72 -3.98 6.53
N ASP A 112 -9.99 -4.12 6.21
CA ASP A 112 -11.09 -4.04 7.17
C ASP A 112 -10.83 -4.99 8.35
N LYS A 113 -11.04 -4.49 9.57
CA LYS A 113 -10.72 -5.19 10.83
C LYS A 113 -11.27 -6.61 10.89
N VAL A 114 -12.51 -6.81 10.45
CA VAL A 114 -13.17 -8.12 10.49
C VAL A 114 -12.61 -9.14 9.50
N PHE A 115 -11.81 -8.67 8.53
CA PHE A 115 -11.16 -9.50 7.51
C PHE A 115 -9.66 -9.69 7.75
N ARG A 116 -9.11 -9.11 8.82
CA ARG A 116 -7.70 -9.31 9.22
C ARG A 116 -7.46 -10.74 9.69
N LYS A 117 -6.19 -11.17 9.63
CA LYS A 117 -5.75 -12.54 10.02
C LYS A 117 -6.37 -13.67 9.19
N ARG A 118 -6.97 -13.35 8.02
CA ARG A 118 -7.59 -14.30 7.08
C ARG A 118 -6.81 -14.46 5.78
N GLY A 119 -5.56 -14.01 5.73
CA GLY A 119 -4.73 -14.13 4.53
C GLY A 119 -4.96 -13.05 3.46
N VAL A 120 -5.89 -12.10 3.68
CA VAL A 120 -6.27 -11.07 2.69
C VAL A 120 -5.05 -10.22 2.28
N PHE A 121 -4.23 -9.80 3.24
CA PHE A 121 -3.00 -9.04 2.98
C PHE A 121 -2.06 -9.77 2.01
N ARG A 122 -1.79 -11.03 2.29
CA ARG A 122 -0.94 -11.88 1.44
C ARG A 122 -1.58 -12.09 0.08
N GLY A 123 -2.88 -12.35 0.02
CA GLY A 123 -3.63 -12.55 -1.22
C GLY A 123 -3.56 -11.33 -2.14
N MET A 124 -3.76 -10.12 -1.62
CA MET A 124 -3.63 -8.88 -2.40
C MET A 124 -2.22 -8.70 -2.97
N TYR A 125 -1.16 -8.96 -2.17
CA TYR A 125 0.20 -8.87 -2.68
C TYR A 125 0.52 -9.92 -3.73
N HIS A 126 0.06 -11.16 -3.55
CA HIS A 126 0.24 -12.19 -4.58
C HIS A 126 -0.46 -11.83 -5.88
N PHE A 127 -1.70 -11.34 -5.80
CA PHE A 127 -2.44 -10.85 -6.95
C PHE A 127 -1.71 -9.66 -7.61
N MET A 128 -1.28 -8.67 -6.82
CA MET A 128 -0.49 -7.55 -7.33
C MET A 128 0.78 -8.03 -8.05
N LYS A 129 1.50 -8.99 -7.49
CA LYS A 129 2.70 -9.54 -8.12
C LYS A 129 2.37 -10.20 -9.46
N GLN A 130 1.31 -10.99 -9.55
CA GLN A 130 0.87 -11.63 -10.79
C GLN A 130 0.57 -10.59 -11.87
N GLU A 131 -0.22 -9.56 -11.53
CA GLU A 131 -0.61 -8.50 -12.46
C GLU A 131 0.58 -7.64 -12.93
N MET A 132 1.55 -7.39 -12.05
CA MET A 132 2.60 -6.39 -12.28
C MET A 132 3.94 -6.98 -12.75
N SER A 133 4.15 -8.30 -12.67
CA SER A 133 5.45 -8.93 -12.95
C SER A 133 5.95 -8.80 -14.39
N SER A 134 5.05 -8.58 -15.35
CA SER A 134 5.43 -8.32 -16.75
C SER A 134 6.06 -6.94 -16.96
N GLN A 135 5.64 -5.93 -16.19
CA GLN A 135 6.00 -4.53 -16.37
C GLN A 135 7.06 -4.04 -15.37
N TYR A 136 7.03 -4.55 -14.14
CA TYR A 136 7.88 -4.07 -13.04
C TYR A 136 8.78 -5.17 -12.49
N ASN A 137 10.05 -4.83 -12.22
CA ASN A 137 11.02 -5.74 -11.62
C ASN A 137 10.78 -5.93 -10.11
N MET A 138 10.15 -4.95 -9.47
CA MET A 138 9.92 -4.96 -8.04
C MET A 138 8.73 -4.10 -7.62
N ILE A 139 8.18 -4.42 -6.46
CA ILE A 139 7.23 -3.62 -5.72
C ILE A 139 7.98 -2.99 -4.55
N ILE A 140 7.82 -1.69 -4.35
CA ILE A 140 8.45 -0.92 -3.28
C ILE A 140 7.37 -0.33 -2.38
N THR A 141 7.62 -0.30 -1.09
CA THR A 141 6.80 0.40 -0.11
C THR A 141 7.67 0.92 1.02
N GLU A 142 7.17 1.85 1.81
CA GLU A 142 7.80 2.23 3.07
C GLU A 142 6.85 1.98 4.24
N VAL A 143 7.43 1.71 5.40
CA VAL A 143 6.69 1.48 6.64
C VAL A 143 7.40 2.18 7.78
N ASP A 144 6.64 2.91 8.59
CA ASP A 144 7.14 3.49 9.84
C ASP A 144 7.63 2.38 10.78
N VAL A 145 8.80 2.57 11.38
CA VAL A 145 9.37 1.63 12.36
C VAL A 145 8.41 1.39 13.54
N ALA A 146 7.63 2.39 13.91
CA ALA A 146 6.60 2.26 14.96
C ALA A 146 5.46 1.31 14.57
N ASN A 147 5.18 1.15 13.27
CA ASN A 147 4.16 0.24 12.77
C ASN A 147 4.72 -1.20 12.61
N THR A 148 5.09 -1.81 13.74
CA THR A 148 5.72 -3.14 13.78
C THR A 148 4.85 -4.22 13.17
N ARG A 149 3.53 -4.11 13.29
CA ARG A 149 2.59 -5.06 12.66
C ARG A 149 2.70 -5.03 11.14
N SER A 150 2.69 -3.83 10.56
CA SER A 150 2.83 -3.67 9.12
C SER A 150 4.19 -4.19 8.65
N LEU A 151 5.28 -3.86 9.35
CA LEU A 151 6.62 -4.37 9.05
C LEU A 151 6.65 -5.89 9.01
N ASN A 152 6.15 -6.55 10.06
CA ASN A 152 6.14 -8.00 10.15
C ASN A 152 5.29 -8.65 9.05
N ALA A 153 4.15 -8.04 8.71
CA ALA A 153 3.30 -8.51 7.61
C ALA A 153 4.01 -8.45 6.25
N HIS A 154 4.73 -7.35 5.97
CA HIS A 154 5.51 -7.21 4.74
C HIS A 154 6.66 -8.21 4.67
N TYR A 155 7.43 -8.37 5.76
CA TYR A 155 8.50 -9.38 5.80
C TYR A 155 7.95 -10.81 5.60
N ALA A 156 6.79 -11.13 6.18
CA ALA A 156 6.14 -12.44 6.01
C ALA A 156 5.65 -12.72 4.58
N VAL A 157 5.40 -11.68 3.77
CA VAL A 157 5.09 -11.80 2.34
C VAL A 157 6.35 -12.02 1.51
N GLY A 158 7.51 -11.55 2.00
CA GLY A 158 8.79 -11.71 1.33
C GLY A 158 9.47 -10.40 0.96
N PHE A 159 8.98 -9.27 1.43
CA PHE A 159 9.69 -8.00 1.31
C PHE A 159 11.03 -8.05 2.03
N LYS A 160 12.01 -7.35 1.50
CA LYS A 160 13.35 -7.19 2.09
C LYS A 160 13.63 -5.71 2.32
N LEU A 161 14.39 -5.42 3.36
CA LEU A 161 14.85 -4.06 3.62
C LEU A 161 15.74 -3.60 2.48
N LEU A 162 15.42 -2.46 1.90
CA LEU A 162 16.24 -1.74 0.94
C LEU A 162 17.08 -0.68 1.64
N LYS A 163 16.44 0.13 2.50
CA LYS A 163 17.11 1.20 3.28
C LYS A 163 16.31 1.56 4.52
N SER A 164 16.99 2.02 5.57
CA SER A 164 16.39 2.75 6.68
C SER A 164 16.75 4.21 6.56
N TYR A 165 15.82 5.11 6.86
CA TYR A 165 16.07 6.53 6.83
C TYR A 165 15.15 7.29 7.78
N TYR A 166 15.54 8.50 8.14
CA TYR A 166 14.74 9.41 8.96
C TYR A 166 14.17 10.52 8.06
N SER A 167 12.87 10.74 8.20
CA SER A 167 12.17 11.91 7.67
C SER A 167 11.17 12.36 8.72
N ALA A 168 11.45 13.53 9.31
CA ALA A 168 10.75 14.02 10.50
C ALA A 168 9.23 13.97 10.38
N PRO A 169 8.53 13.49 11.43
CA PRO A 169 9.07 13.00 12.70
C PRO A 169 9.33 11.47 12.75
N HIS A 170 9.34 10.78 11.62
CA HIS A 170 9.29 9.32 11.52
C HIS A 170 10.61 8.67 11.11
N ASN A 171 10.83 7.45 11.60
CA ASN A 171 11.86 6.53 11.12
C ASN A 171 11.25 5.51 10.16
N TRP A 172 11.72 5.50 8.93
CA TRP A 172 11.15 4.69 7.85
C TRP A 172 12.01 3.49 7.50
N LYS A 173 11.35 2.39 7.16
CA LYS A 173 11.92 1.25 6.47
C LYS A 173 11.42 1.23 5.03
N LEU A 174 12.30 1.52 4.09
CA LEU A 174 12.04 1.32 2.66
C LEU A 174 12.23 -0.16 2.36
N LEU A 175 11.18 -0.80 1.86
CA LEU A 175 11.12 -2.23 1.61
C LEU A 175 10.94 -2.50 0.12
N CYS A 176 11.51 -3.59 -0.38
CA CYS A 176 11.29 -4.03 -1.75
C CYS A 176 10.96 -5.53 -1.82
N TRP A 177 10.16 -5.89 -2.80
CA TRP A 177 9.84 -7.27 -3.14
C TRP A 177 10.02 -7.49 -4.64
N LYS A 178 10.88 -8.42 -5.03
CA LYS A 178 11.11 -8.74 -6.44
C LYS A 178 9.89 -9.44 -7.02
N THR A 179 9.49 -9.04 -8.22
CA THR A 179 8.35 -9.63 -8.93
C THR A 179 8.75 -10.88 -9.71
N LYS A 180 10.02 -10.98 -10.06
CA LYS A 180 10.64 -12.12 -10.77
C LYS A 180 11.70 -12.79 -9.92
#